data_860828ca295c354e54182bb19947339f
#
_entry.id   860828ca295c354e54182bb19947339f
#
_cell.length_a   1.000
_cell.length_b   1.000
_cell.length_c   1.000
_cell.angle_alpha   90.00
_cell.angle_beta   90.00
_cell.angle_gamma   90.00
#
_symmetry.space_group_name_H-M   'P 1'
#
loop_
_entity.id
_entity.type
_entity.pdbx_description
1 polymer ?
#
loop_
_entity_poly.entity_id
_entity_poly.type
_entity_poly.pdbx_seq_one_letter_code
_entity_poly.pdbx_strand_id
1 'polypeptide(L)'
;MKKSPLILSLILIISLLAGCAGTPVVYYTNCTCPVGAHDAAPEAPKAEETPAPVEGALKTGLYISTAVNESASATAEADGKASYNVLMAAVLVDDKGVIVDCIIDGISATVNFNAAGEITSDLTVAPQTKNELGDAYGMRAASSIGAEWNEQAAEIAKFAIGKTVEDFGKGAISETGKAPDGTDLASKATMYMGSYVNAVKMAAANAKHLGAEAGDVLKLGVITGIGSSASATAEKAGNAQLDVDVTALTMNGDVITSCVIDAVQAKVAFDVAGVITSDITAPVATKNELGEKYGMVAWGQAQSEWNVQAAEFAAYVTDKTVEQVAGINITEENKPADVDLSAKVTIKINGFMDLIAKAAK
;
A
#
# COMPACT_ATOMS: atom_id res chain seq x y z
N MET A 1 5.67 44.60 43.32
CA MET A 1 5.28 45.82 42.56
C MET A 1 6.15 45.91 41.32
N LYS A 2 5.64 45.69 40.14
CA LYS A 2 5.75 46.41 38.89
C LYS A 2 5.05 45.59 37.81
N LYS A 3 4.10 46.27 37.17
CA LYS A 3 3.11 45.78 36.21
C LYS A 3 3.68 45.68 34.78
N SER A 4 2.99 44.82 34.01
CA SER A 4 2.96 44.61 32.54
C SER A 4 3.28 45.85 31.64
N PRO A 5 3.34 45.61 30.28
CA PRO A 5 2.08 45.44 29.51
C PRO A 5 2.10 44.40 28.35
N LEU A 6 0.91 43.89 28.12
CA LEU A 6 0.45 43.27 26.86
C LEU A 6 0.64 44.17 25.68
N ILE A 7 1.09 43.62 24.55
CA ILE A 7 0.93 44.22 23.22
C ILE A 7 0.04 43.29 22.40
N LEU A 8 -1.17 43.77 22.13
CA LEU A 8 -2.17 43.20 21.26
C LEU A 8 -1.87 43.67 19.83
N SER A 9 -1.52 42.77 18.90
CA SER A 9 -1.41 43.12 17.49
C SER A 9 -2.65 42.67 16.75
N LEU A 10 -3.43 43.64 16.35
CA LEU A 10 -4.63 43.56 15.53
C LEU A 10 -4.19 43.42 14.05
N ILE A 11 -4.47 42.32 13.38
CA ILE A 11 -4.31 42.22 11.93
C ILE A 11 -5.66 42.44 11.26
N LEU A 12 -5.72 43.52 10.54
CA LEU A 12 -6.85 44.01 9.75
C LEU A 12 -6.93 43.24 8.42
N ILE A 13 -8.07 42.55 8.20
CA ILE A 13 -8.39 41.95 6.91
C ILE A 13 -9.03 43.04 6.04
N ILE A 14 -8.38 43.35 4.92
CA ILE A 14 -8.98 44.19 3.87
C ILE A 14 -9.28 43.28 2.66
N SER A 15 -10.55 43.05 2.43
CA SER A 15 -11.12 42.52 1.20
C SER A 15 -11.22 43.64 0.17
N LEU A 16 -10.62 43.48 -1.00
CA LEU A 16 -10.88 44.36 -2.15
C LEU A 16 -11.36 43.49 -3.33
N LEU A 17 -12.63 43.73 -3.65
CA LEU A 17 -13.27 43.43 -4.94
C LEU A 17 -13.00 44.58 -5.89
N ALA A 18 -12.83 44.27 -7.16
CA ALA A 18 -13.04 45.01 -8.40
C ALA A 18 -11.82 44.91 -9.32
N GLY A 19 -11.91 44.67 -10.57
CA GLY A 19 -12.87 44.95 -11.59
C GLY A 19 -12.11 44.88 -12.93
N CYS A 20 -12.74 44.34 -13.95
CA CYS A 20 -12.19 44.25 -15.32
C CYS A 20 -11.79 45.62 -15.86
N ALA A 21 -10.57 45.74 -16.39
CA ALA A 21 -10.21 46.81 -17.33
C ALA A 21 -9.30 46.24 -18.42
N GLY A 22 -9.75 46.36 -19.65
CA GLY A 22 -9.12 45.89 -20.86
C GLY A 22 -7.79 46.58 -21.16
N THR A 23 -6.86 45.82 -21.69
CA THR A 23 -5.63 46.29 -22.27
C THR A 23 -5.88 46.80 -23.70
N PRO A 24 -5.26 47.90 -24.11
CA PRO A 24 -5.43 48.43 -25.47
C PRO A 24 -4.61 47.60 -26.47
N VAL A 25 -5.26 47.28 -27.57
CA VAL A 25 -4.66 46.64 -28.74
C VAL A 25 -3.85 47.71 -29.50
N VAL A 26 -2.55 47.51 -29.59
CA VAL A 26 -1.68 48.32 -30.45
C VAL A 26 -1.59 47.64 -31.82
N TYR A 27 -2.14 48.27 -32.86
CA TYR A 27 -1.95 47.85 -34.24
C TYR A 27 -0.57 48.29 -34.73
N TYR A 28 0.29 47.35 -35.13
CA TYR A 28 1.43 47.65 -35.99
C TYR A 28 1.10 47.22 -37.43
N THR A 29 1.12 48.18 -38.31
CA THR A 29 0.97 48.00 -39.75
C THR A 29 2.31 47.67 -40.40
N ASN A 30 2.27 46.61 -41.25
CA ASN A 30 3.18 46.29 -42.35
C ASN A 30 4.64 45.99 -42.02
N CYS A 31 4.95 44.69 -42.02
CA CYS A 31 6.21 44.19 -42.50
C CYS A 31 5.95 42.98 -43.42
N THR A 32 6.26 43.11 -44.71
CA THR A 32 6.25 42.07 -45.70
C THR A 32 7.50 41.23 -45.53
N CYS A 33 7.35 39.97 -45.13
CA CYS A 33 8.40 38.95 -45.18
C CYS A 33 8.02 37.83 -46.15
N PRO A 34 9.01 37.23 -46.87
CA PRO A 34 8.75 36.29 -47.92
C PRO A 34 8.31 34.94 -47.42
N VAL A 35 7.45 34.29 -48.20
CA VAL A 35 6.90 32.95 -47.97
C VAL A 35 8.04 31.93 -48.03
N GLY A 36 8.28 31.24 -46.91
CA GLY A 36 9.21 30.14 -46.80
C GLY A 36 8.80 29.19 -45.68
N ALA A 37 8.49 27.96 -46.05
CA ALA A 37 8.37 26.74 -45.25
C ALA A 37 7.49 26.80 -44.00
N HIS A 38 6.32 26.19 -44.08
CA HIS A 38 5.52 25.78 -42.93
C HIS A 38 6.27 24.71 -42.14
N ASP A 39 6.91 25.08 -41.03
CA ASP A 39 7.21 24.13 -39.97
C ASP A 39 5.88 23.87 -39.24
N ALA A 40 5.38 22.65 -39.40
CA ALA A 40 4.25 22.16 -38.64
C ALA A 40 4.60 22.21 -37.14
N ALA A 41 3.77 22.87 -36.35
CA ALA A 41 3.87 22.81 -34.91
C ALA A 41 3.79 21.34 -34.45
N PRO A 42 4.57 20.92 -33.44
CA PRO A 42 4.47 19.55 -32.92
C PRO A 42 3.03 19.33 -32.43
N GLU A 43 2.39 18.30 -32.99
CA GLU A 43 1.09 17.82 -32.53
C GLU A 43 1.19 17.51 -31.03
N ALA A 44 0.27 18.06 -30.26
CA ALA A 44 0.14 17.71 -28.85
C ALA A 44 -0.03 16.20 -28.73
N PRO A 45 0.59 15.54 -27.74
CA PRO A 45 0.45 14.10 -27.55
C PRO A 45 -1.04 13.80 -27.43
N LYS A 46 -1.55 12.94 -28.32
CA LYS A 46 -2.91 12.40 -28.28
C LYS A 46 -3.07 11.75 -26.92
N ALA A 47 -4.06 12.22 -26.13
CA ALA A 47 -4.45 11.51 -24.92
C ALA A 47 -4.78 10.06 -25.34
N GLU A 48 -4.11 9.09 -24.73
CA GLU A 48 -4.46 7.68 -24.90
C GLU A 48 -5.94 7.52 -24.51
N GLU A 49 -6.77 7.18 -25.47
CA GLU A 49 -8.17 6.84 -25.22
C GLU A 49 -8.17 5.59 -24.35
N THR A 50 -8.65 5.72 -23.11
CA THR A 50 -8.93 4.56 -22.25
C THR A 50 -9.86 3.61 -23.03
N PRO A 51 -9.46 2.35 -23.28
CA PRO A 51 -10.31 1.41 -23.99
C PRO A 51 -11.70 1.33 -23.34
N ALA A 52 -12.74 1.22 -24.11
CA ALA A 52 -14.09 1.01 -23.60
C ALA A 52 -14.12 -0.29 -22.76
N PRO A 53 -14.83 -0.31 -21.60
CA PRO A 53 -14.91 -1.48 -20.75
C PRO A 53 -15.41 -2.70 -21.54
N VAL A 54 -14.68 -3.80 -21.47
CA VAL A 54 -15.09 -5.08 -22.06
C VAL A 54 -16.10 -5.70 -21.11
N GLU A 55 -17.23 -6.18 -21.63
CA GLU A 55 -18.27 -6.83 -20.83
C GLU A 55 -17.68 -8.09 -20.17
N GLY A 56 -17.70 -8.15 -18.82
CA GLY A 56 -17.06 -9.21 -18.05
C GLY A 56 -15.68 -8.84 -17.47
N ALA A 57 -15.09 -7.71 -17.87
CA ALA A 57 -13.84 -7.22 -17.30
C ALA A 57 -14.01 -6.81 -15.84
N LEU A 58 -13.04 -7.21 -15.00
CA LEU A 58 -13.01 -6.87 -13.58
C LEU A 58 -11.83 -5.95 -13.28
N LYS A 59 -11.92 -5.25 -12.16
CA LYS A 59 -10.85 -4.40 -11.63
C LYS A 59 -10.20 -5.09 -10.44
N THR A 60 -8.88 -5.18 -10.44
CA THR A 60 -8.09 -5.71 -9.31
C THR A 60 -7.62 -4.55 -8.46
N GLY A 61 -7.90 -4.63 -7.15
CA GLY A 61 -7.50 -3.62 -6.18
C GLY A 61 -6.77 -4.21 -4.99
N LEU A 62 -5.83 -3.44 -4.45
CA LEU A 62 -5.05 -3.75 -3.26
C LEU A 62 -4.98 -2.53 -2.35
N TYR A 63 -5.05 -2.75 -1.05
CA TYR A 63 -4.77 -1.76 -0.04
C TYR A 63 -4.06 -2.37 1.15
N ILE A 64 -3.11 -1.62 1.73
CA ILE A 64 -2.33 -1.99 2.90
C ILE A 64 -2.37 -0.83 3.88
N SER A 65 -2.75 -1.09 5.12
CA SER A 65 -2.62 -0.11 6.20
C SER A 65 -1.64 -0.63 7.26
N THR A 66 -0.81 0.26 7.77
CA THR A 66 0.21 -0.09 8.77
C THR A 66 0.16 0.90 9.92
N ALA A 67 0.13 0.38 11.16
CA ALA A 67 0.22 1.15 12.38
C ALA A 67 1.41 0.67 13.23
N VAL A 68 2.09 1.63 13.85
CA VAL A 68 3.24 1.41 14.75
C VAL A 68 3.03 2.05 16.12
N ASN A 69 1.85 2.55 16.40
CA ASN A 69 1.48 3.34 17.58
C ASN A 69 1.45 2.56 18.91
N GLU A 70 1.57 1.22 18.85
CA GLU A 70 1.69 0.35 20.04
C GLU A 70 3.14 0.08 20.43
N SER A 71 4.10 0.75 19.77
CA SER A 71 5.52 0.69 20.10
C SER A 71 5.80 1.39 21.44
N ALA A 72 6.79 0.89 22.18
CA ALA A 72 7.17 1.44 23.48
C ALA A 72 8.68 1.47 23.62
N SER A 73 9.19 2.54 24.25
CA SER A 73 10.62 2.67 24.60
C SER A 73 11.05 1.63 25.63
N ALA A 74 12.32 1.29 25.64
CA ALA A 74 12.90 0.49 26.71
C ALA A 74 12.93 1.27 28.04
N THR A 75 12.90 0.54 29.14
CA THR A 75 13.08 1.05 30.50
C THR A 75 14.18 0.25 31.20
N ALA A 76 14.51 0.61 32.44
CA ALA A 76 15.46 -0.17 33.23
C ALA A 76 14.94 -1.57 33.57
N GLU A 77 13.63 -1.77 33.56
CA GLU A 77 12.94 -3.00 33.97
C GLU A 77 12.41 -3.84 32.81
N ALA A 78 12.31 -3.25 31.59
CA ALA A 78 11.71 -3.91 30.44
C ALA A 78 12.33 -3.46 29.10
N ASP A 79 12.48 -4.41 28.20
CA ASP A 79 12.85 -4.12 26.82
C ASP A 79 11.81 -3.22 26.14
N GLY A 80 12.29 -2.35 25.26
CA GLY A 80 11.47 -1.62 24.31
C GLY A 80 10.97 -2.55 23.18
N LYS A 81 9.93 -2.12 22.51
CA LYS A 81 9.37 -2.83 21.36
C LYS A 81 8.92 -1.88 20.26
N ALA A 82 9.25 -2.22 19.05
CA ALA A 82 8.55 -1.72 17.86
C ALA A 82 7.44 -2.69 17.48
N SER A 83 6.19 -2.27 17.62
CA SER A 83 5.01 -3.09 17.32
C SER A 83 4.43 -2.68 15.97
N TYR A 84 4.19 -3.65 15.11
CA TYR A 84 3.65 -3.46 13.76
C TYR A 84 2.31 -4.19 13.65
N ASN A 85 1.26 -3.42 13.34
CA ASN A 85 -0.05 -3.95 12.98
C ASN A 85 -0.33 -3.60 11.53
N VAL A 86 -0.33 -4.60 10.66
CA VAL A 86 -0.61 -4.45 9.23
C VAL A 86 -1.94 -5.14 8.93
N LEU A 87 -2.80 -4.46 8.18
CA LEU A 87 -4.03 -5.01 7.62
C LEU A 87 -4.04 -4.76 6.13
N MET A 88 -4.38 -5.76 5.35
CA MET A 88 -4.44 -5.68 3.91
C MET A 88 -5.72 -6.29 3.36
N ALA A 89 -6.20 -5.75 2.25
CA ALA A 89 -7.33 -6.27 1.49
C ALA A 89 -7.00 -6.28 0.00
N ALA A 90 -7.29 -7.40 -0.66
CA ALA A 90 -7.34 -7.53 -2.11
C ALA A 90 -8.79 -7.72 -2.53
N VAL A 91 -9.21 -7.07 -3.63
CA VAL A 91 -10.57 -7.17 -4.15
C VAL A 91 -10.61 -7.30 -5.67
N LEU A 92 -11.63 -7.99 -6.17
CA LEU A 92 -12.13 -7.87 -7.52
C LEU A 92 -13.43 -7.08 -7.51
N VAL A 93 -13.56 -6.10 -8.38
CA VAL A 93 -14.71 -5.21 -8.45
C VAL A 93 -15.19 -5.11 -9.90
N ASP A 94 -16.49 -5.21 -10.13
CA ASP A 94 -17.08 -4.97 -11.44
C ASP A 94 -17.21 -3.46 -11.76
N ASP A 95 -17.66 -3.13 -12.96
CA ASP A 95 -17.85 -1.73 -13.39
C ASP A 95 -19.00 -1.02 -12.68
N LYS A 96 -19.88 -1.75 -11.99
CA LYS A 96 -20.95 -1.17 -11.16
C LYS A 96 -20.50 -0.93 -9.73
N GLY A 97 -19.25 -1.27 -9.39
CA GLY A 97 -18.70 -1.15 -8.04
C GLY A 97 -19.12 -2.27 -7.11
N VAL A 98 -19.60 -3.40 -7.64
CA VAL A 98 -19.93 -4.59 -6.85
C VAL A 98 -18.66 -5.40 -6.63
N ILE A 99 -18.38 -5.77 -5.38
CA ILE A 99 -17.28 -6.63 -5.00
C ILE A 99 -17.58 -8.06 -5.44
N VAL A 100 -16.77 -8.58 -6.36
CA VAL A 100 -16.91 -9.93 -6.92
C VAL A 100 -16.14 -10.95 -6.10
N ASP A 101 -14.97 -10.55 -5.60
CA ASP A 101 -14.14 -11.36 -4.70
C ASP A 101 -13.37 -10.47 -3.73
N CYS A 102 -13.00 -11.03 -2.56
CA CYS A 102 -12.32 -10.29 -1.50
C CYS A 102 -11.45 -11.23 -0.67
N ILE A 103 -10.21 -10.84 -0.39
CA ILE A 103 -9.32 -11.50 0.56
C ILE A 103 -8.83 -10.45 1.55
N ILE A 104 -8.87 -10.82 2.84
CA ILE A 104 -8.35 -10.00 3.94
C ILE A 104 -7.27 -10.79 4.66
N ASP A 105 -6.12 -10.15 4.91
CA ASP A 105 -5.05 -10.70 5.73
C ASP A 105 -4.44 -9.60 6.61
N GLY A 106 -3.59 -9.99 7.56
CA GLY A 106 -2.93 -9.05 8.45
C GLY A 106 -1.66 -9.63 9.05
N ILE A 107 -0.87 -8.74 9.64
CA ILE A 107 0.38 -9.10 10.32
C ILE A 107 0.37 -8.42 11.68
N SER A 108 0.75 -9.16 12.73
CA SER A 108 1.16 -8.59 14.01
C SER A 108 2.60 -9.01 14.26
N ALA A 109 3.53 -8.07 14.21
CA ALA A 109 4.95 -8.33 14.38
C ALA A 109 5.56 -7.41 15.44
N THR A 110 6.64 -7.84 16.04
CA THR A 110 7.38 -7.05 17.03
C THR A 110 8.88 -7.22 16.82
N VAL A 111 9.61 -6.10 16.89
CA VAL A 111 11.07 -6.10 17.01
C VAL A 111 11.43 -5.50 18.37
N ASN A 112 12.08 -6.29 19.22
CA ASN A 112 12.46 -5.88 20.56
C ASN A 112 13.88 -5.30 20.58
N PHE A 113 14.11 -4.36 21.49
CA PHE A 113 15.42 -3.73 21.73
C PHE A 113 15.55 -3.39 23.23
N ASN A 114 16.77 -3.45 23.75
CA ASN A 114 17.02 -3.21 25.17
C ASN A 114 17.35 -1.73 25.50
N ALA A 115 17.55 -1.42 26.78
CA ALA A 115 17.93 -0.09 27.28
C ALA A 115 19.37 0.33 26.92
N ALA A 116 20.14 -0.51 26.23
CA ALA A 116 21.42 -0.15 25.63
C ALA A 116 21.30 0.12 24.10
N GLY A 117 20.08 0.20 23.58
CA GLY A 117 19.80 0.41 22.17
C GLY A 117 20.19 -0.77 21.27
N GLU A 118 20.28 -1.98 21.81
CA GLU A 118 20.60 -3.19 21.06
C GLU A 118 19.32 -3.95 20.70
N ILE A 119 19.20 -4.41 19.44
CA ILE A 119 18.13 -5.30 19.02
C ILE A 119 18.28 -6.66 19.71
N THR A 120 17.20 -7.15 20.32
CA THR A 120 17.15 -8.43 21.02
C THR A 120 16.33 -9.49 20.29
N SER A 121 15.58 -9.12 19.24
CA SER A 121 14.86 -10.05 18.37
C SER A 121 15.80 -10.83 17.44
N ASP A 122 15.45 -12.08 17.12
CA ASP A 122 16.10 -12.85 16.06
C ASP A 122 15.65 -12.31 14.69
N LEU A 123 16.55 -11.58 14.02
CA LEU A 123 16.25 -10.93 12.73
C LEU A 123 16.20 -11.89 11.54
N THR A 124 16.53 -13.17 11.73
CA THR A 124 16.46 -14.21 10.68
C THR A 124 15.08 -14.83 10.53
N VAL A 125 14.20 -14.60 11.51
CA VAL A 125 12.84 -15.16 11.54
C VAL A 125 11.86 -14.14 10.94
N ALA A 126 11.35 -14.44 9.75
CA ALA A 126 10.33 -13.62 9.11
C ALA A 126 8.97 -13.78 9.82
N PRO A 127 8.28 -12.66 10.17
CA PRO A 127 6.92 -12.73 10.70
C PRO A 127 5.97 -13.39 9.70
N GLN A 128 5.07 -14.25 10.18
CA GLN A 128 4.01 -14.83 9.37
C GLN A 128 2.78 -13.93 9.36
N THR A 129 1.96 -14.03 8.31
CA THR A 129 0.64 -13.39 8.30
C THR A 129 -0.33 -14.13 9.23
N LYS A 130 -1.44 -13.48 9.58
CA LYS A 130 -2.46 -14.11 10.44
C LYS A 130 -3.18 -15.26 9.74
N ASN A 131 -3.32 -15.18 8.41
CA ASN A 131 -3.86 -16.31 7.64
C ASN A 131 -2.88 -17.51 7.64
N GLU A 132 -1.58 -17.25 7.51
CA GLU A 132 -0.55 -18.30 7.60
C GLU A 132 -0.44 -18.92 8.99
N LEU A 133 -0.60 -18.12 10.04
CA LEU A 133 -0.59 -18.61 11.41
C LEU A 133 -1.81 -19.49 11.73
N GLY A 134 -2.98 -19.16 11.16
CA GLY A 134 -4.20 -19.89 11.46
C GLY A 134 -4.42 -20.03 12.97
N ASP A 135 -4.58 -21.27 13.45
CA ASP A 135 -4.76 -21.59 14.86
C ASP A 135 -3.57 -21.14 15.75
N ALA A 136 -2.38 -21.02 15.19
CA ALA A 136 -1.19 -20.57 15.94
C ALA A 136 -1.24 -19.08 16.29
N TYR A 137 -2.13 -18.28 15.67
CA TYR A 137 -2.36 -16.89 16.08
C TYR A 137 -2.96 -16.79 17.48
N GLY A 138 -3.77 -17.79 17.88
CA GLY A 138 -4.21 -17.99 19.26
C GLY A 138 -5.38 -17.10 19.70
N MET A 139 -6.14 -16.52 18.77
CA MET A 139 -7.30 -15.69 19.10
C MET A 139 -8.50 -16.51 19.59
N ARG A 140 -8.61 -17.79 19.23
CA ARG A 140 -9.74 -18.68 19.52
C ARG A 140 -10.13 -18.69 21.00
N ALA A 141 -9.14 -18.72 21.88
CA ALA A 141 -9.38 -18.75 23.34
C ALA A 141 -9.96 -17.43 23.89
N ALA A 142 -9.66 -16.29 23.25
CA ALA A 142 -10.15 -14.98 23.64
C ALA A 142 -11.42 -14.57 22.88
N SER A 143 -11.77 -15.28 21.80
CA SER A 143 -12.94 -15.03 20.99
C SER A 143 -14.21 -15.55 21.67
N SER A 144 -15.24 -14.70 21.82
CA SER A 144 -16.55 -15.10 22.40
C SER A 144 -17.31 -16.11 21.56
N ILE A 145 -16.92 -16.31 20.28
CA ILE A 145 -17.50 -17.30 19.36
C ILE A 145 -16.57 -18.49 19.12
N GLY A 146 -15.38 -18.54 19.78
CA GLY A 146 -14.42 -19.62 19.60
C GLY A 146 -13.82 -19.70 18.20
N ALA A 147 -13.77 -18.60 17.44
CA ALA A 147 -13.22 -18.54 16.09
C ALA A 147 -11.87 -17.82 16.06
N GLU A 148 -10.95 -18.28 15.22
CA GLU A 148 -9.66 -17.65 14.98
C GLU A 148 -9.80 -16.38 14.13
N TRP A 149 -8.71 -15.58 14.09
CA TRP A 149 -8.71 -14.32 13.35
C TRP A 149 -8.96 -14.53 11.86
N ASN A 150 -8.27 -15.49 11.26
CA ASN A 150 -8.39 -15.82 9.84
C ASN A 150 -9.79 -16.33 9.47
N GLU A 151 -10.43 -17.09 10.35
CA GLU A 151 -11.81 -17.54 10.17
C GLU A 151 -12.78 -16.34 10.17
N GLN A 152 -12.63 -15.43 11.11
CA GLN A 152 -13.45 -14.22 11.18
C GLN A 152 -13.18 -13.27 10.01
N ALA A 153 -11.92 -13.09 9.61
CA ALA A 153 -11.54 -12.26 8.46
C ALA A 153 -12.12 -12.83 7.14
N ALA A 154 -12.13 -14.15 6.98
CA ALA A 154 -12.76 -14.82 5.84
C ALA A 154 -14.27 -14.59 5.78
N GLU A 155 -14.98 -14.63 6.90
CA GLU A 155 -16.42 -14.33 6.95
C GLU A 155 -16.72 -12.85 6.67
N ILE A 156 -15.84 -11.91 7.07
CA ILE A 156 -15.95 -10.49 6.71
C ILE A 156 -15.75 -10.32 5.18
N ALA A 157 -14.73 -10.94 4.62
CA ALA A 157 -14.45 -10.92 3.19
C ALA A 157 -15.63 -11.49 2.38
N LYS A 158 -16.14 -12.65 2.79
CA LYS A 158 -17.32 -13.29 2.19
C LYS A 158 -18.58 -12.40 2.28
N PHE A 159 -18.77 -11.69 3.39
CA PHE A 159 -19.88 -10.77 3.55
C PHE A 159 -19.81 -9.57 2.59
N ALA A 160 -18.61 -9.19 2.14
CA ALA A 160 -18.41 -8.11 1.16
C ALA A 160 -18.85 -8.54 -0.26
N ILE A 161 -18.70 -9.80 -0.62
CA ILE A 161 -18.99 -10.32 -1.96
C ILE A 161 -20.48 -10.11 -2.32
N GLY A 162 -20.73 -9.65 -3.55
CA GLY A 162 -22.06 -9.35 -4.08
C GLY A 162 -22.65 -8.02 -3.62
N LYS A 163 -21.90 -7.21 -2.88
CA LYS A 163 -22.31 -5.87 -2.41
C LYS A 163 -21.47 -4.78 -3.06
N THR A 164 -22.08 -3.61 -3.21
CA THR A 164 -21.29 -2.40 -3.42
C THR A 164 -20.48 -2.07 -2.16
N VAL A 165 -19.42 -1.29 -2.30
CA VAL A 165 -18.62 -0.82 -1.15
C VAL A 165 -19.47 -0.08 -0.12
N GLU A 166 -20.47 0.68 -0.59
CA GLU A 166 -21.39 1.43 0.28
C GLU A 166 -22.30 0.48 1.07
N ASP A 167 -22.90 -0.50 0.40
CA ASP A 167 -23.78 -1.47 1.04
C ASP A 167 -23.03 -2.39 2.00
N PHE A 168 -21.80 -2.78 1.63
CA PHE A 168 -20.89 -3.50 2.54
C PHE A 168 -20.65 -2.69 3.81
N GLY A 169 -20.23 -1.42 3.66
CA GLY A 169 -19.94 -0.55 4.81
C GLY A 169 -21.15 -0.37 5.74
N LYS A 170 -22.33 -0.12 5.18
CA LYS A 170 -23.59 0.02 5.95
C LYS A 170 -24.01 -1.26 6.66
N GLY A 171 -23.80 -2.41 6.02
CA GLY A 171 -24.21 -3.71 6.57
C GLY A 171 -23.20 -4.34 7.54
N ALA A 172 -21.93 -3.93 7.48
CA ALA A 172 -20.85 -4.56 8.23
C ALA A 172 -20.60 -3.92 9.60
N ILE A 173 -20.99 -2.66 9.81
CA ILE A 173 -20.62 -1.90 11.02
C ILE A 173 -21.84 -1.21 11.65
N SER A 174 -21.98 -1.38 12.95
CA SER A 174 -22.97 -0.67 13.81
C SER A 174 -22.34 0.52 14.52
N GLU A 175 -23.13 1.28 15.27
CA GLU A 175 -22.64 2.38 16.11
C GLU A 175 -21.63 1.92 17.19
N THR A 176 -21.66 0.65 17.58
CA THR A 176 -20.68 0.08 18.53
C THR A 176 -19.33 -0.26 17.87
N GLY A 177 -19.22 -0.09 16.56
CA GLY A 177 -18.02 -0.44 15.78
C GLY A 177 -17.87 -1.92 15.45
N LYS A 178 -18.85 -2.76 15.84
CA LYS A 178 -18.90 -4.20 15.52
C LYS A 178 -19.97 -4.48 14.47
N ALA A 179 -20.04 -5.73 13.99
CA ALA A 179 -21.15 -6.16 13.15
C ALA A 179 -22.49 -5.93 13.87
N PRO A 180 -23.56 -5.52 13.14
CA PRO A 180 -24.86 -5.24 13.76
C PRO A 180 -25.45 -6.47 14.44
N ASP A 181 -25.93 -6.32 15.67
CA ASP A 181 -26.50 -7.40 16.46
C ASP A 181 -27.65 -8.11 15.72
N GLY A 182 -27.71 -9.43 15.88
CA GLY A 182 -28.74 -10.27 15.24
C GLY A 182 -28.50 -10.58 13.76
N THR A 183 -27.41 -10.07 13.17
CA THR A 183 -27.00 -10.43 11.80
C THR A 183 -26.19 -11.71 11.77
N ASP A 184 -26.17 -12.38 10.61
CA ASP A 184 -25.31 -13.56 10.37
C ASP A 184 -23.83 -13.19 10.59
N LEU A 185 -23.41 -12.02 10.13
CA LEU A 185 -22.03 -11.55 10.32
C LEU A 185 -21.66 -11.40 11.79
N ALA A 186 -22.55 -10.88 12.66
CA ALA A 186 -22.29 -10.75 14.10
C ALA A 186 -22.08 -12.10 14.80
N SER A 187 -22.68 -13.18 14.28
CA SER A 187 -22.48 -14.53 14.79
C SER A 187 -21.13 -15.15 14.37
N LYS A 188 -20.45 -14.58 13.37
CA LYS A 188 -19.24 -15.10 12.74
C LYS A 188 -18.02 -14.21 12.91
N ALA A 189 -18.20 -12.92 13.22
CA ALA A 189 -17.13 -11.96 13.43
C ALA A 189 -17.45 -11.04 14.61
N THR A 190 -16.59 -11.06 15.63
CA THR A 190 -16.72 -10.26 16.86
C THR A 190 -15.71 -9.12 16.94
N MET A 191 -14.87 -9.00 15.92
CA MET A 191 -13.86 -7.96 15.80
C MET A 191 -14.48 -6.58 15.56
N TYR A 192 -13.72 -5.51 15.84
CA TYR A 192 -14.11 -4.15 15.45
C TYR A 192 -13.97 -3.99 13.95
N MET A 193 -15.04 -3.62 13.27
CA MET A 193 -15.20 -3.68 11.82
C MET A 193 -14.57 -2.49 11.08
N GLY A 194 -14.29 -1.37 11.77
CA GLY A 194 -13.91 -0.11 11.13
C GLY A 194 -12.68 -0.24 10.21
N SER A 195 -11.61 -0.91 10.68
CA SER A 195 -10.39 -1.10 9.89
C SER A 195 -10.62 -2.02 8.67
N TYR A 196 -11.42 -3.08 8.82
CA TYR A 196 -11.75 -4.02 7.74
C TYR A 196 -12.61 -3.37 6.66
N VAL A 197 -13.65 -2.63 7.08
CA VAL A 197 -14.49 -1.85 6.15
C VAL A 197 -13.66 -0.84 5.39
N ASN A 198 -12.76 -0.13 6.09
CA ASN A 198 -11.85 0.82 5.45
C ASN A 198 -10.89 0.14 4.48
N ALA A 199 -10.30 -1.00 4.84
CA ALA A 199 -9.35 -1.71 3.98
C ALA A 199 -10.03 -2.17 2.67
N VAL A 200 -11.21 -2.77 2.74
CA VAL A 200 -11.97 -3.19 1.57
C VAL A 200 -12.39 -1.98 0.72
N LYS A 201 -12.85 -0.88 1.36
CA LYS A 201 -13.22 0.36 0.67
C LYS A 201 -12.03 0.96 -0.10
N MET A 202 -10.87 1.03 0.53
CA MET A 202 -9.67 1.60 -0.08
C MET A 202 -9.11 0.68 -1.17
N ALA A 203 -9.15 -0.65 -0.98
CA ALA A 203 -8.79 -1.59 -2.03
C ALA A 203 -9.70 -1.43 -3.27
N ALA A 204 -11.00 -1.29 -3.09
CA ALA A 204 -11.93 -1.05 -4.18
C ALA A 204 -11.73 0.32 -4.86
N ALA A 205 -11.35 1.35 -4.10
CA ALA A 205 -11.02 2.67 -4.65
C ALA A 205 -9.72 2.64 -5.50
N ASN A 206 -8.78 1.77 -5.15
CA ASN A 206 -7.52 1.57 -5.87
C ASN A 206 -7.68 0.62 -7.08
N ALA A 207 -8.83 -0.06 -7.23
CA ALA A 207 -9.03 -1.09 -8.23
C ALA A 207 -8.97 -0.54 -9.66
N LYS A 208 -8.24 -1.24 -10.54
CA LYS A 208 -8.00 -0.89 -11.94
C LYS A 208 -8.23 -2.08 -12.86
N HIS A 209 -8.61 -1.81 -14.10
CA HIS A 209 -8.61 -2.82 -15.17
C HIS A 209 -7.16 -3.17 -15.53
N LEU A 210 -6.75 -4.38 -15.16
CA LEU A 210 -5.40 -4.89 -15.38
C LEU A 210 -5.40 -6.24 -16.11
N GLY A 211 -6.55 -6.65 -16.66
CA GLY A 211 -6.72 -7.90 -17.39
C GLY A 211 -7.59 -8.95 -16.68
N ALA A 212 -8.02 -8.71 -15.44
CA ALA A 212 -8.91 -9.63 -14.74
C ALA A 212 -10.28 -9.73 -15.42
N GLU A 213 -10.83 -10.94 -15.51
CA GLU A 213 -12.14 -11.25 -16.10
C GLU A 213 -13.02 -12.06 -15.14
N ALA A 214 -14.29 -12.14 -15.48
CA ALA A 214 -15.24 -12.95 -14.71
C ALA A 214 -14.84 -14.44 -14.75
N GLY A 215 -14.74 -15.05 -13.58
CA GLY A 215 -14.31 -16.44 -13.41
C GLY A 215 -12.85 -16.61 -13.01
N ASP A 216 -12.04 -15.54 -13.05
CA ASP A 216 -10.69 -15.57 -12.52
C ASP A 216 -10.69 -15.69 -11.00
N VAL A 217 -9.66 -16.34 -10.47
CA VAL A 217 -9.47 -16.55 -9.03
C VAL A 217 -8.54 -15.49 -8.46
N LEU A 218 -9.03 -14.71 -7.50
CA LEU A 218 -8.22 -13.75 -6.76
C LEU A 218 -7.25 -14.47 -5.83
N LYS A 219 -6.02 -13.99 -5.76
CA LYS A 219 -4.95 -14.47 -4.88
C LYS A 219 -4.26 -13.30 -4.18
N LEU A 220 -3.79 -13.53 -2.97
CA LEU A 220 -3.03 -12.58 -2.18
C LEU A 220 -1.71 -13.23 -1.75
N GLY A 221 -0.58 -12.65 -2.13
CA GLY A 221 0.75 -13.08 -1.69
C GLY A 221 1.37 -12.04 -0.77
N VAL A 222 2.04 -12.49 0.29
CA VAL A 222 2.70 -11.62 1.26
C VAL A 222 4.06 -12.19 1.63
N ILE A 223 5.11 -11.38 1.52
CA ILE A 223 6.45 -11.69 2.03
C ILE A 223 6.82 -10.63 3.06
N THR A 224 7.37 -11.06 4.18
CA THR A 224 7.75 -10.21 5.30
C THR A 224 9.22 -10.37 5.63
N GLY A 225 9.79 -9.36 6.29
CA GLY A 225 11.13 -9.44 6.84
C GLY A 225 11.38 -8.38 7.90
N ILE A 226 12.23 -8.70 8.88
CA ILE A 226 12.72 -7.76 9.89
C ILE A 226 14.24 -7.63 9.86
N GLY A 227 14.89 -8.27 8.89
CA GLY A 227 16.35 -8.32 8.74
C GLY A 227 17.02 -6.96 8.44
N SER A 228 16.24 -5.94 8.04
CA SER A 228 16.72 -4.58 7.85
C SER A 228 16.84 -3.76 9.14
N SER A 229 16.53 -4.36 10.29
CA SER A 229 16.66 -3.73 11.61
C SER A 229 18.13 -3.64 12.03
N ALA A 230 18.46 -2.61 12.79
CA ALA A 230 19.82 -2.37 13.28
C ALA A 230 19.81 -1.73 14.67
N SER A 231 20.73 -2.15 15.54
CA SER A 231 20.97 -1.55 16.87
C SER A 231 21.45 -0.10 16.76
N ALA A 232 21.19 0.69 17.79
CA ALA A 232 21.72 2.04 17.90
C ALA A 232 23.24 2.01 18.19
N THR A 233 23.95 3.03 17.74
CA THR A 233 25.33 3.30 18.09
C THR A 233 25.47 4.74 18.57
N ALA A 234 26.65 5.12 19.09
CA ALA A 234 26.90 6.50 19.50
C ALA A 234 26.72 7.52 18.36
N GLU A 235 26.94 7.08 17.11
CA GLU A 235 26.90 7.92 15.90
C GLU A 235 25.57 7.80 15.12
N LYS A 236 24.80 6.72 15.36
CA LYS A 236 23.61 6.42 14.54
C LYS A 236 22.48 5.87 15.40
N ALA A 237 21.29 6.43 15.21
CA ALA A 237 20.08 5.88 15.80
C ALA A 237 19.83 4.42 15.36
N GLY A 238 19.33 3.62 16.27
CA GLY A 238 18.82 2.29 15.97
C GLY A 238 17.56 2.39 15.10
N ASN A 239 17.27 1.33 14.37
CA ASN A 239 16.12 1.22 13.48
C ASN A 239 15.52 -0.17 13.63
N ALA A 240 14.36 -0.29 14.22
CA ALA A 240 13.53 -1.48 14.09
C ALA A 240 12.70 -1.32 12.80
N GLN A 241 12.72 -2.32 11.93
CA GLN A 241 12.08 -2.24 10.62
C GLN A 241 11.33 -3.52 10.29
N LEU A 242 10.08 -3.37 9.84
CA LEU A 242 9.32 -4.42 9.18
C LEU A 242 9.21 -4.06 7.70
N ASP A 243 9.69 -4.94 6.84
CA ASP A 243 9.48 -4.91 5.40
C ASP A 243 8.33 -5.87 5.06
N VAL A 244 7.37 -5.41 4.25
CA VAL A 244 6.22 -6.20 3.78
C VAL A 244 6.05 -5.97 2.30
N ASP A 245 6.21 -6.99 1.48
CA ASP A 245 5.88 -6.99 0.07
C ASP A 245 4.56 -7.75 -0.13
N VAL A 246 3.63 -7.15 -0.89
CA VAL A 246 2.28 -7.69 -1.10
C VAL A 246 1.94 -7.69 -2.58
N THR A 247 1.34 -8.77 -3.06
CA THR A 247 0.70 -8.80 -4.38
C THR A 247 -0.74 -9.26 -4.29
N ALA A 248 -1.62 -8.57 -4.99
CA ALA A 248 -2.93 -9.06 -5.39
C ALA A 248 -2.84 -9.45 -6.87
N LEU A 249 -3.14 -10.71 -7.18
CA LEU A 249 -3.16 -11.17 -8.56
C LEU A 249 -4.41 -12.01 -8.83
N THR A 250 -4.78 -12.12 -10.09
CA THR A 250 -5.83 -13.03 -10.54
C THR A 250 -5.26 -14.08 -11.46
N MET A 251 -5.86 -15.26 -11.42
CA MET A 251 -5.44 -16.40 -12.22
C MET A 251 -6.61 -17.08 -12.91
N ASN A 252 -6.38 -17.46 -14.17
CA ASN A 252 -7.22 -18.39 -14.91
C ASN A 252 -6.41 -19.68 -15.14
N GLY A 253 -6.72 -20.73 -14.36
CA GLY A 253 -5.83 -21.89 -14.27
C GLY A 253 -4.48 -21.50 -13.67
N ASP A 254 -3.41 -21.71 -14.44
CA ASP A 254 -2.02 -21.36 -14.07
C ASP A 254 -1.52 -20.04 -14.67
N VAL A 255 -2.36 -19.36 -15.46
CA VAL A 255 -2.05 -18.09 -16.12
C VAL A 255 -2.46 -16.91 -15.23
N ILE A 256 -1.57 -15.96 -15.04
CA ILE A 256 -1.81 -14.69 -14.34
C ILE A 256 -2.57 -13.76 -15.29
N THR A 257 -3.77 -13.34 -14.91
CA THR A 257 -4.62 -12.45 -15.74
C THR A 257 -4.54 -10.99 -15.30
N SER A 258 -4.19 -10.74 -14.03
CA SER A 258 -3.85 -9.40 -13.53
C SER A 258 -2.88 -9.47 -12.37
N CYS A 259 -2.14 -8.39 -12.13
CA CYS A 259 -1.20 -8.31 -11.01
C CYS A 259 -1.08 -6.87 -10.51
N VAL A 260 -1.08 -6.70 -9.18
CA VAL A 260 -0.76 -5.45 -8.48
C VAL A 260 0.28 -5.77 -7.43
N ILE A 261 1.36 -5.01 -7.37
CA ILE A 261 2.41 -5.14 -6.35
C ILE A 261 2.53 -3.85 -5.57
N ASP A 262 2.59 -3.95 -4.24
CA ASP A 262 2.89 -2.84 -3.34
C ASP A 262 3.78 -3.32 -2.20
N ALA A 263 4.40 -2.39 -1.46
CA ALA A 263 5.26 -2.71 -0.34
C ALA A 263 5.22 -1.64 0.75
N VAL A 264 5.52 -2.06 1.97
CA VAL A 264 5.68 -1.17 3.13
C VAL A 264 7.05 -1.38 3.76
N GLN A 265 7.69 -0.29 4.15
CA GLN A 265 8.88 -0.26 5.00
C GLN A 265 8.53 0.51 6.29
N ALA A 266 7.97 -0.19 7.26
CA ALA A 266 7.60 0.41 8.55
C ALA A 266 8.84 0.50 9.45
N LYS A 267 9.15 1.71 9.92
CA LYS A 267 10.36 2.00 10.71
C LYS A 267 10.00 2.65 12.03
N VAL A 268 10.64 2.17 13.11
CA VAL A 268 10.63 2.79 14.42
C VAL A 268 12.08 3.05 14.82
N ALA A 269 12.47 4.32 14.88
CA ALA A 269 13.82 4.73 15.29
C ALA A 269 13.89 4.87 16.80
N PHE A 270 15.04 4.52 17.38
CA PHE A 270 15.34 4.65 18.81
C PHE A 270 16.81 5.03 19.02
N ASP A 271 17.12 5.62 20.18
CA ASP A 271 18.46 6.02 20.55
C ASP A 271 19.25 4.92 21.32
N VAL A 272 20.46 5.23 21.72
CA VAL A 272 21.35 4.34 22.49
C VAL A 272 20.85 4.00 23.90
N ALA A 273 19.82 4.67 24.38
CA ALA A 273 19.15 4.36 25.64
C ALA A 273 17.83 3.58 25.42
N GLY A 274 17.57 3.13 24.18
CA GLY A 274 16.34 2.45 23.81
C GLY A 274 15.10 3.33 23.87
N VAL A 275 15.26 4.66 23.77
CA VAL A 275 14.14 5.59 23.73
C VAL A 275 13.71 5.81 22.29
N ILE A 276 12.44 5.61 21.98
CA ILE A 276 11.88 5.83 20.63
C ILE A 276 11.98 7.32 20.29
N THR A 277 12.53 7.61 19.12
CA THR A 277 12.77 8.97 18.60
C THR A 277 11.90 9.33 17.39
N SER A 278 11.29 8.34 16.72
CA SER A 278 10.35 8.57 15.64
C SER A 278 8.95 8.87 16.15
N ASP A 279 8.14 9.60 15.36
CA ASP A 279 6.71 9.77 15.63
C ASP A 279 5.95 8.49 15.27
N ILE A 280 5.59 7.72 16.30
CA ILE A 280 4.84 6.46 16.15
C ILE A 280 3.35 6.67 15.85
N THR A 281 2.87 7.90 15.86
CA THR A 281 1.47 8.23 15.51
C THR A 281 1.32 8.66 14.05
N ALA A 282 2.44 8.94 13.38
CA ALA A 282 2.44 9.31 11.97
C ALA A 282 1.96 8.15 11.07
N PRO A 283 1.19 8.44 10.01
CA PRO A 283 0.81 7.42 9.04
C PRO A 283 2.02 6.77 8.37
N VAL A 284 2.00 5.45 8.24
CA VAL A 284 3.01 4.70 7.48
C VAL A 284 2.45 4.45 6.08
N ALA A 285 3.00 5.18 5.10
CA ALA A 285 2.57 5.06 3.71
C ALA A 285 3.25 3.87 3.01
N THR A 286 2.56 3.25 2.04
CA THR A 286 3.14 2.24 1.15
C THR A 286 4.07 2.90 0.12
N LYS A 287 4.86 2.10 -0.60
CA LYS A 287 5.70 2.61 -1.69
C LYS A 287 4.88 3.16 -2.85
N ASN A 288 3.71 2.57 -3.14
CA ASN A 288 2.80 3.10 -4.14
C ASN A 288 2.20 4.45 -3.71
N GLU A 289 1.82 4.60 -2.43
CA GLU A 289 1.33 5.87 -1.87
C GLU A 289 2.41 6.96 -1.82
N LEU A 290 3.66 6.58 -1.54
CA LEU A 290 4.79 7.51 -1.55
C LEU A 290 5.09 8.02 -2.96
N GLY A 291 5.00 7.17 -4.00
CA GLY A 291 5.32 7.53 -5.37
C GLY A 291 6.69 8.22 -5.45
N GLU A 292 6.73 9.45 -5.99
CA GLU A 292 7.97 10.24 -6.12
C GLU A 292 8.64 10.56 -4.77
N LYS A 293 7.88 10.57 -3.67
CA LYS A 293 8.42 10.82 -2.32
C LYS A 293 9.26 9.65 -1.81
N TYR A 294 9.15 8.45 -2.42
CA TYR A 294 10.03 7.34 -2.11
C TYR A 294 11.47 7.65 -2.51
N GLY A 295 11.66 8.44 -3.57
CA GLY A 295 12.88 9.16 -3.87
C GLY A 295 13.96 8.35 -4.58
N MET A 296 13.60 7.29 -5.33
CA MET A 296 14.58 6.53 -6.11
C MET A 296 15.18 7.37 -7.25
N VAL A 297 14.40 8.22 -7.88
CA VAL A 297 14.89 9.15 -8.92
C VAL A 297 15.69 10.28 -8.28
N ALA A 298 15.13 10.91 -7.24
CA ALA A 298 15.73 12.10 -6.62
C ALA A 298 17.06 11.80 -5.90
N TRP A 299 17.15 10.65 -5.22
CA TRP A 299 18.29 10.32 -4.36
C TRP A 299 19.10 9.13 -4.86
N GLY A 300 18.46 8.17 -5.54
CA GLY A 300 19.06 6.92 -6.02
C GLY A 300 19.52 6.98 -7.48
N GLN A 301 19.30 8.08 -8.20
CA GLN A 301 19.62 8.21 -9.63
C GLN A 301 18.97 7.12 -10.52
N ALA A 302 17.86 6.55 -10.06
CA ALA A 302 17.10 5.58 -10.84
C ALA A 302 16.37 6.29 -12.00
N GLN A 303 16.05 5.56 -13.07
CA GLN A 303 15.29 6.10 -14.21
C GLN A 303 13.82 6.33 -13.86
N SER A 304 13.28 5.53 -12.94
CA SER A 304 11.88 5.58 -12.50
C SER A 304 11.75 5.24 -11.02
N GLU A 305 10.69 5.73 -10.40
CA GLU A 305 10.36 5.42 -9.01
C GLU A 305 9.96 3.94 -8.83
N TRP A 306 10.02 3.46 -7.59
CA TRP A 306 9.75 2.06 -7.26
C TRP A 306 8.35 1.60 -7.72
N ASN A 307 7.33 2.42 -7.48
CA ASN A 307 5.95 2.11 -7.86
C ASN A 307 5.76 1.98 -9.37
N VAL A 308 6.49 2.76 -10.18
CA VAL A 308 6.46 2.66 -11.65
C VAL A 308 7.12 1.34 -12.08
N GLN A 309 8.28 1.01 -11.52
CA GLN A 309 9.00 -0.22 -11.86
C GLN A 309 8.24 -1.48 -11.40
N ALA A 310 7.59 -1.44 -10.23
CA ALA A 310 6.73 -2.52 -9.74
C ALA A 310 5.51 -2.72 -10.64
N ALA A 311 4.89 -1.63 -11.14
CA ALA A 311 3.78 -1.69 -12.08
C ALA A 311 4.21 -2.25 -13.44
N GLU A 312 5.38 -1.88 -13.96
CA GLU A 312 5.93 -2.44 -15.21
C GLU A 312 6.24 -3.94 -15.08
N PHE A 313 6.77 -4.37 -13.93
CA PHE A 313 6.96 -5.79 -13.67
C PHE A 313 5.62 -6.53 -13.57
N ALA A 314 4.64 -5.98 -12.87
CA ALA A 314 3.30 -6.55 -12.75
C ALA A 314 2.63 -6.71 -14.13
N ALA A 315 2.73 -5.70 -15.00
CA ALA A 315 2.26 -5.77 -16.38
C ALA A 315 3.02 -6.82 -17.20
N TYR A 316 4.33 -6.97 -16.99
CA TYR A 316 5.15 -7.95 -17.72
C TYR A 316 4.77 -9.40 -17.39
N VAL A 317 4.33 -9.67 -16.16
CA VAL A 317 3.95 -11.03 -15.73
C VAL A 317 2.50 -11.39 -16.06
N THR A 318 1.66 -10.42 -16.44
CA THR A 318 0.31 -10.68 -16.98
C THR A 318 0.44 -11.53 -18.26
N ASP A 319 -0.50 -12.45 -18.48
CA ASP A 319 -0.53 -13.46 -19.53
C ASP A 319 0.60 -14.52 -19.46
N LYS A 320 1.35 -14.58 -18.35
CA LYS A 320 2.35 -15.63 -18.12
C LYS A 320 1.85 -16.62 -17.07
N THR A 321 2.35 -17.86 -17.21
CA THR A 321 2.18 -18.85 -16.14
C THR A 321 3.16 -18.58 -15.00
N VAL A 322 2.85 -19.08 -13.81
CA VAL A 322 3.74 -18.98 -12.63
C VAL A 322 5.12 -19.61 -12.94
N GLU A 323 5.15 -20.70 -13.70
CA GLU A 323 6.40 -21.33 -14.14
C GLU A 323 7.23 -20.41 -15.05
N GLN A 324 6.57 -19.71 -15.99
CA GLN A 324 7.24 -18.73 -16.84
C GLN A 324 7.79 -17.55 -16.03
N VAL A 325 7.08 -17.10 -15.00
CA VAL A 325 7.58 -16.06 -14.09
C VAL A 325 8.79 -16.56 -13.31
N ALA A 326 8.76 -17.77 -12.78
CA ALA A 326 9.89 -18.39 -12.08
C ALA A 326 11.11 -18.59 -13.01
N GLY A 327 10.89 -18.73 -14.32
CA GLY A 327 11.91 -18.87 -15.36
C GLY A 327 12.45 -17.57 -15.91
N ILE A 328 12.05 -16.40 -15.42
CA ILE A 328 12.59 -15.10 -15.87
C ILE A 328 14.09 -15.05 -15.56
N ASN A 329 14.90 -14.78 -16.60
CA ASN A 329 16.34 -14.66 -16.43
C ASN A 329 16.69 -13.38 -15.64
N ILE A 330 17.53 -13.55 -14.64
CA ILE A 330 18.06 -12.46 -13.82
C ILE A 330 19.59 -12.42 -13.86
N THR A 331 20.15 -11.24 -13.66
CA THR A 331 21.59 -11.02 -13.51
C THR A 331 22.09 -11.52 -12.15
N GLU A 332 23.42 -11.55 -11.95
CA GLU A 332 24.01 -11.83 -10.61
C GLU A 332 23.54 -10.86 -9.53
N GLU A 333 23.10 -9.66 -9.91
CA GLU A 333 22.51 -8.66 -9.00
C GLU A 333 21.00 -8.85 -8.78
N ASN A 334 20.40 -9.92 -9.31
CA ASN A 334 18.96 -10.20 -9.29
C ASN A 334 18.09 -9.19 -10.05
N LYS A 335 18.65 -8.46 -10.99
CA LYS A 335 17.94 -7.57 -11.92
C LYS A 335 17.48 -8.32 -13.17
N PRO A 336 16.46 -7.83 -13.90
CA PRO A 336 16.08 -8.44 -15.18
C PRO A 336 17.27 -8.52 -16.16
N ALA A 337 17.47 -9.68 -16.79
CA ALA A 337 18.44 -9.85 -17.86
C ALA A 337 17.83 -9.68 -19.26
N ASP A 338 16.50 -9.76 -19.38
CA ASP A 338 15.76 -9.50 -20.61
C ASP A 338 15.85 -8.01 -20.97
N VAL A 339 16.10 -7.70 -22.24
CA VAL A 339 16.37 -6.33 -22.72
C VAL A 339 15.15 -5.44 -22.57
N ASP A 340 13.96 -5.94 -22.91
CA ASP A 340 12.72 -5.14 -22.87
C ASP A 340 12.31 -4.87 -21.43
N LEU A 341 12.40 -5.87 -20.56
CA LEU A 341 12.07 -5.70 -19.13
C LEU A 341 13.13 -4.83 -18.44
N SER A 342 14.42 -5.03 -18.69
CA SER A 342 15.50 -4.26 -18.07
C SER A 342 15.52 -2.78 -18.47
N ALA A 343 14.94 -2.43 -19.62
CA ALA A 343 14.75 -1.04 -20.03
C ALA A 343 13.72 -0.29 -19.14
N LYS A 344 12.82 -1.01 -18.47
CA LYS A 344 11.75 -0.46 -17.64
C LYS A 344 11.94 -0.73 -16.14
N VAL A 345 12.54 -1.87 -15.80
CA VAL A 345 12.73 -2.37 -14.45
C VAL A 345 14.22 -2.59 -14.19
N THR A 346 14.81 -1.74 -13.37
CA THR A 346 16.25 -1.76 -13.02
C THR A 346 16.50 -2.21 -11.58
N ILE A 347 15.44 -2.46 -10.81
CA ILE A 347 15.50 -2.99 -9.44
C ILE A 347 15.62 -4.51 -9.44
N LYS A 348 15.94 -5.06 -8.28
CA LYS A 348 15.92 -6.52 -8.05
C LYS A 348 14.50 -7.05 -8.18
N ILE A 349 14.30 -8.12 -8.94
CA ILE A 349 12.98 -8.71 -9.19
C ILE A 349 12.79 -10.11 -8.57
N ASN A 350 13.85 -10.72 -8.04
CA ASN A 350 13.75 -12.04 -7.40
C ASN A 350 12.67 -12.05 -6.29
N GLY A 351 12.60 -11.01 -5.45
CA GLY A 351 11.56 -10.88 -4.42
C GLY A 351 10.14 -10.82 -5.01
N PHE A 352 9.95 -10.16 -6.16
CA PHE A 352 8.65 -10.14 -6.84
C PHE A 352 8.27 -11.49 -7.44
N MET A 353 9.27 -12.21 -7.99
CA MET A 353 9.06 -13.58 -8.50
C MET A 353 8.65 -14.54 -7.36
N ASP A 354 9.35 -14.47 -6.22
CA ASP A 354 9.02 -15.26 -5.02
C ASP A 354 7.64 -14.89 -4.47
N LEU A 355 7.27 -13.61 -4.49
CA LEU A 355 5.97 -13.12 -4.04
C LEU A 355 4.82 -13.68 -4.89
N ILE A 356 4.98 -13.69 -6.22
CA ILE A 356 4.02 -14.28 -7.15
C ILE A 356 3.93 -15.80 -6.95
N ALA A 357 5.08 -16.48 -6.84
CA ALA A 357 5.12 -17.93 -6.58
C ALA A 357 4.45 -18.30 -5.24
N LYS A 358 4.53 -17.43 -4.24
CA LYS A 358 3.85 -17.61 -2.95
C LYS A 358 2.33 -17.39 -3.09
N ALA A 359 1.90 -16.37 -3.80
CA ALA A 359 0.49 -16.05 -4.02
C ALA A 359 -0.24 -17.17 -4.78
N ALA A 360 0.42 -17.81 -5.73
CA ALA A 360 -0.16 -18.82 -6.60
C ALA A 360 -0.41 -20.18 -5.91
N LYS A 361 0.14 -20.40 -4.73
CA LYS A 361 -0.11 -21.62 -3.92
C LYS A 361 -1.50 -21.57 -3.29
#